data_d306e84caae08ef84b274355af7d15d1
#
_entry.id   d306e84caae08ef84b274355af7d15d1
#
_cell.length_a   1.000
_cell.length_b   1.000
_cell.length_c   1.000
_cell.angle_alpha   90.00
_cell.angle_beta   90.00
_cell.angle_gamma   90.00
#
_symmetry.space_group_name_H-M   'P 1'
#
loop_
_entity.id
_entity.type
_entity.pdbx_description
1 polymer ?
#
loop_
_entity_poly.entity_id
_entity_poly.type
_entity_poly.pdbx_seq_one_letter_code
_entity_poly.pdbx_strand_id
1 'polypeptide(L)'
;MISFIRGTVADITEVSAIIEAGGIGYEIFMTGSDLSRLHGGEELKIHTHFHVREDVMQLYGFLAKDDLSVFRLLLGVNGVGPKGAMGILSGITADELRFAVLSDDVKTLSKAPGIGKKTAQKMILELKDKLKLEDAFELKLAHEQEKAELGEAEKEDGRQEAVEALVALGYS
;
A
#
# COMPACT_ATOMS: atom_id res chain seq x y z
N MET A 1 15.88 0.73 -12.23
CA MET A 1 14.61 1.08 -11.50
C MET A 1 14.36 0.04 -10.43
N ILE A 2 13.99 0.45 -9.21
CA ILE A 2 13.74 -0.47 -8.09
C ILE A 2 12.23 -0.71 -8.04
N SER A 3 11.78 -1.94 -8.39
CA SER A 3 10.35 -2.28 -8.51
C SER A 3 9.80 -3.00 -7.29
N PHE A 4 10.66 -3.63 -6.51
CA PHE A 4 10.35 -4.21 -5.20
C PHE A 4 11.65 -4.37 -4.39
N ILE A 5 11.50 -4.48 -3.10
CA ILE A 5 12.57 -4.89 -2.18
C ILE A 5 12.05 -6.08 -1.37
N ARG A 6 12.83 -7.15 -1.30
CA ARG A 6 12.62 -8.26 -0.37
C ARG A 6 13.73 -8.25 0.65
N GLY A 7 13.38 -8.24 1.90
CA GLY A 7 14.34 -8.19 3.00
C GLY A 7 13.66 -8.19 4.36
N THR A 8 14.45 -7.96 5.38
CA THR A 8 14.00 -7.98 6.77
C THR A 8 13.68 -6.57 7.25
N VAL A 9 12.59 -6.40 7.99
CA VAL A 9 12.22 -5.13 8.63
C VAL A 9 13.23 -4.83 9.74
N ALA A 10 14.10 -3.85 9.50
CA ALA A 10 15.12 -3.42 10.45
C ALA A 10 14.60 -2.35 11.42
N ASP A 11 13.76 -1.42 10.94
CA ASP A 11 13.18 -0.36 11.75
C ASP A 11 11.87 0.15 11.14
N ILE A 12 10.99 0.73 11.96
CA ILE A 12 9.72 1.30 11.56
C ILE A 12 9.57 2.68 12.20
N THR A 13 9.30 3.68 11.37
CA THR A 13 9.02 5.05 11.80
C THR A 13 7.52 5.37 11.61
N GLU A 14 7.11 6.62 11.90
CA GLU A 14 5.73 7.06 11.67
C GLU A 14 5.33 7.11 10.18
N VAL A 15 6.31 7.22 9.27
CA VAL A 15 6.06 7.48 7.84
C VAL A 15 6.83 6.55 6.90
N SER A 16 7.76 5.75 7.42
CA SER A 16 8.62 4.87 6.63
C SER A 16 9.01 3.60 7.38
N ALA A 17 9.43 2.59 6.65
CA ALA A 17 10.11 1.42 7.17
C ALA A 17 11.51 1.32 6.56
N ILE A 18 12.47 0.80 7.34
CA ILE A 18 13.81 0.48 6.86
C ILE A 18 13.86 -1.03 6.63
N ILE A 19 14.07 -1.41 5.38
CA ILE A 19 14.19 -2.81 4.98
C ILE A 19 15.64 -3.12 4.67
N GLU A 20 16.21 -4.05 5.42
CA GLU A 20 17.55 -4.55 5.15
C GLU A 20 17.51 -5.63 4.06
N ALA A 21 18.25 -5.41 3.00
CA ALA A 21 18.45 -6.39 1.93
C ALA A 21 19.92 -6.40 1.50
N GLY A 22 20.61 -7.53 1.71
CA GLY A 22 22.01 -7.70 1.34
C GLY A 22 22.98 -6.76 2.06
N GLY A 23 22.73 -6.41 3.31
CA GLY A 23 23.57 -5.50 4.11
C GLY A 23 23.32 -4.01 3.82
N ILE A 24 22.26 -3.69 3.06
CA ILE A 24 21.86 -2.31 2.75
C ILE A 24 20.48 -2.05 3.35
N GLY A 25 20.35 -0.96 4.14
CA GLY A 25 19.07 -0.48 4.65
C GLY A 25 18.39 0.45 3.64
N TYR A 26 17.24 0.05 3.16
CA TYR A 26 16.40 0.85 2.26
C TYR A 26 15.29 1.53 3.05
N GLU A 27 15.30 2.84 3.11
CA GLU A 27 14.18 3.59 3.66
C GLU A 27 13.05 3.68 2.62
N ILE A 28 11.86 3.19 3.00
CA ILE A 28 10.69 3.12 2.13
C ILE A 28 9.54 3.86 2.80
N PHE A 29 9.05 4.92 2.18
CA PHE A 29 7.87 5.65 2.63
C PHE A 29 6.61 4.84 2.34
N MET A 30 5.78 4.64 3.35
CA MET A 30 4.60 3.77 3.28
C MET A 30 3.39 4.44 3.93
N THR A 31 2.19 3.92 3.64
CA THR A 31 0.96 4.38 4.31
C THR A 31 0.96 3.93 5.77
N GLY A 32 0.26 4.67 6.63
CA GLY A 32 0.14 4.28 8.04
C GLY A 32 -0.55 2.92 8.22
N SER A 33 -1.47 2.55 7.33
CA SER A 33 -2.14 1.25 7.32
C SER A 33 -1.15 0.11 7.02
N ASP A 34 -0.24 0.30 6.07
CA ASP A 34 0.79 -0.70 5.76
C ASP A 34 1.82 -0.78 6.88
N LEU A 35 2.29 0.37 7.40
CA LEU A 35 3.26 0.41 8.52
C LEU A 35 2.74 -0.29 9.77
N SER A 36 1.43 -0.17 10.07
CA SER A 36 0.82 -0.82 11.24
C SER A 36 0.79 -2.35 11.16
N ARG A 37 0.99 -2.91 9.99
CA ARG A 37 1.02 -4.36 9.73
C ARG A 37 2.42 -4.94 9.76
N LEU A 38 3.47 -4.10 9.78
CA LEU A 38 4.86 -4.56 9.81
C LEU A 38 5.30 -4.91 11.22
N HIS A 39 6.15 -5.95 11.31
CA HIS A 39 6.79 -6.34 12.55
C HIS A 39 8.31 -6.33 12.38
N GLY A 40 9.03 -5.85 13.39
CA GLY A 40 10.48 -5.84 13.39
C GLY A 40 11.06 -7.25 13.31
N GLY A 41 12.02 -7.47 12.39
CA GLY A 41 12.66 -8.77 12.19
C GLY A 41 11.95 -9.70 11.19
N GLU A 42 10.74 -9.33 10.73
CA GLU A 42 9.99 -10.12 9.74
C GLU A 42 10.62 -9.96 8.35
N GLU A 43 10.63 -11.03 7.56
CA GLU A 43 11.05 -11.02 6.16
C GLU A 43 9.82 -10.84 5.26
N LEU A 44 9.84 -9.83 4.40
CA LEU A 44 8.74 -9.54 3.51
C LEU A 44 9.18 -8.93 2.19
N LYS A 45 8.23 -8.83 1.26
CA LYS A 45 8.41 -8.16 -0.03
C LYS A 45 7.54 -6.92 -0.09
N ILE A 46 8.16 -5.77 -0.35
CA ILE A 46 7.46 -4.50 -0.56
C ILE A 46 7.54 -4.13 -2.04
N HIS A 47 6.40 -3.83 -2.65
CA HIS A 47 6.31 -3.31 -4.00
C HIS A 47 6.62 -1.82 -4.00
N THR A 48 7.53 -1.35 -4.85
CA THR A 48 8.07 0.00 -4.75
C THR A 48 7.90 0.83 -6.02
N HIS A 49 7.77 2.13 -5.81
CA HIS A 49 7.96 3.17 -6.80
C HIS A 49 9.20 3.98 -6.43
N PHE A 50 10.20 3.96 -7.31
CA PHE A 50 11.42 4.74 -7.12
C PHE A 50 11.26 6.12 -7.79
N HIS A 51 11.15 7.14 -6.96
CA HIS A 51 11.01 8.54 -7.39
C HIS A 51 12.36 9.22 -7.38
N VAL A 52 12.79 9.68 -8.57
CA VAL A 52 14.07 10.36 -8.76
C VAL A 52 13.84 11.71 -9.42
N ARG A 53 14.38 12.76 -8.83
CA ARG A 53 14.50 14.11 -9.38
C ARG A 53 15.91 14.63 -9.10
N GLU A 54 16.22 15.84 -9.54
CA GLU A 54 17.54 16.44 -9.36
C GLU A 54 17.98 16.50 -7.87
N ASP A 55 17.03 16.73 -6.98
CA ASP A 55 17.25 16.95 -5.55
C ASP A 55 16.66 15.83 -4.65
N VAL A 56 16.01 14.83 -5.23
CA VAL A 56 15.26 13.81 -4.47
C VAL A 56 15.46 12.42 -5.04
N MET A 57 15.80 11.48 -4.15
CA MET A 57 15.75 10.04 -4.41
C MET A 57 14.97 9.39 -3.28
N GLN A 58 13.76 8.89 -3.56
CA GLN A 58 12.88 8.30 -2.56
C GLN A 58 12.19 7.04 -3.07
N LEU A 59 12.04 6.07 -2.17
CA LEU A 59 11.24 4.88 -2.39
C LEU A 59 9.87 5.04 -1.70
N TYR A 60 8.82 4.81 -2.45
CA TYR A 60 7.45 4.69 -1.94
C TYR A 60 7.04 3.24 -2.07
N GLY A 61 6.51 2.65 -1.01
CA GLY A 61 6.24 1.22 -0.94
C GLY A 61 4.84 0.87 -0.47
N PHE A 62 4.38 -0.30 -0.94
CA PHE A 62 3.07 -0.86 -0.65
C PHE A 62 3.19 -2.37 -0.48
N LEU A 63 2.45 -2.92 0.46
CA LEU A 63 2.37 -4.37 0.66
C LEU A 63 1.62 -5.03 -0.50
N ALA A 64 0.53 -4.41 -0.96
CA ALA A 64 -0.22 -4.88 -2.11
C ALA A 64 0.27 -4.24 -3.43
N LYS A 65 0.43 -5.05 -4.47
CA LYS A 65 0.79 -4.57 -5.82
C LYS A 65 -0.28 -3.66 -6.41
N ASP A 66 -1.53 -3.88 -6.02
CA ASP A 66 -2.66 -3.09 -6.46
C ASP A 66 -2.61 -1.65 -5.95
N ASP A 67 -2.30 -1.46 -4.66
CA ASP A 67 -2.12 -0.12 -4.07
C ASP A 67 -1.00 0.66 -4.77
N LEU A 68 0.11 -0.01 -5.13
CA LEU A 68 1.15 0.59 -5.96
C LEU A 68 0.63 1.00 -7.35
N SER A 69 -0.26 0.21 -7.94
CA SER A 69 -0.85 0.54 -9.24
C SER A 69 -1.72 1.80 -9.15
N VAL A 70 -2.54 1.91 -8.12
CA VAL A 70 -3.35 3.11 -7.85
C VAL A 70 -2.47 4.32 -7.52
N PHE A 71 -1.42 4.14 -6.73
CA PHE A 71 -0.45 5.21 -6.48
C PHE A 71 0.13 5.77 -7.79
N ARG A 72 0.51 4.90 -8.73
CA ARG A 72 1.02 5.31 -10.04
C ARG A 72 -0.04 6.02 -10.89
N LEU A 73 -1.29 5.60 -10.83
CA LEU A 73 -2.41 6.30 -11.47
C LEU A 73 -2.56 7.72 -10.92
N LEU A 74 -2.47 7.89 -9.60
CA LEU A 74 -2.54 9.19 -8.93
C LEU A 74 -1.39 10.12 -9.34
N LEU A 75 -0.17 9.60 -9.52
CA LEU A 75 0.96 10.39 -10.03
C LEU A 75 0.74 10.92 -11.44
N GLY A 76 -0.15 10.31 -12.21
CA GLY A 76 -0.56 10.75 -13.54
C GLY A 76 -1.59 11.88 -13.53
N VAL A 77 -2.10 12.28 -12.35
CA VAL A 77 -3.03 13.41 -12.19
C VAL A 77 -2.25 14.70 -12.02
N ASN A 78 -2.53 15.68 -12.84
CA ASN A 78 -1.85 16.96 -12.78
C ASN A 78 -2.06 17.65 -11.41
N GLY A 79 -0.95 17.97 -10.73
CA GLY A 79 -0.94 18.57 -9.39
C GLY A 79 -0.93 17.56 -8.23
N VAL A 80 -0.91 16.26 -8.52
CA VAL A 80 -0.74 15.21 -7.51
C VAL A 80 0.69 14.65 -7.60
N GLY A 81 1.52 15.03 -6.65
CA GLY A 81 2.86 14.45 -6.49
C GLY A 81 2.87 13.25 -5.53
N PRO A 82 4.04 12.60 -5.33
CA PRO A 82 4.12 11.41 -4.47
C PRO A 82 3.58 11.60 -3.06
N LYS A 83 3.90 12.72 -2.39
CA LYS A 83 3.38 13.02 -1.05
C LYS A 83 1.85 13.17 -1.04
N GLY A 84 1.29 13.80 -2.07
CA GLY A 84 -0.15 13.93 -2.24
C GLY A 84 -0.82 12.57 -2.46
N ALA A 85 -0.26 11.75 -3.34
CA ALA A 85 -0.74 10.39 -3.60
C ALA A 85 -0.70 9.51 -2.34
N MET A 86 0.39 9.57 -1.55
CA MET A 86 0.48 8.88 -0.25
C MET A 86 -0.57 9.38 0.74
N GLY A 87 -0.80 10.70 0.82
CA GLY A 87 -1.83 11.28 1.66
C GLY A 87 -3.24 10.80 1.28
N ILE A 88 -3.53 10.69 -0.02
CA ILE A 88 -4.80 10.15 -0.52
C ILE A 88 -4.98 8.70 -0.07
N LEU A 89 -4.00 7.82 -0.35
CA LEU A 89 -4.05 6.40 -0.01
C LEU A 89 -3.94 6.11 1.50
N SER A 90 -3.53 7.09 2.30
CA SER A 90 -3.63 7.01 3.76
C SER A 90 -5.03 7.34 4.28
N GLY A 91 -5.85 8.06 3.51
CA GLY A 91 -7.20 8.48 3.89
C GLY A 91 -8.32 7.64 3.30
N ILE A 92 -8.10 7.03 2.15
CA ILE A 92 -9.07 6.15 1.45
C ILE A 92 -8.34 4.96 0.82
N THR A 93 -9.00 3.81 0.76
CA THR A 93 -8.43 2.61 0.14
C THR A 93 -8.41 2.73 -1.39
N ALA A 94 -7.60 1.89 -2.05
CA ALA A 94 -7.54 1.82 -3.51
C ALA A 94 -8.93 1.55 -4.14
N ASP A 95 -9.68 0.64 -3.53
CA ASP A 95 -11.04 0.30 -3.98
C ASP A 95 -12.01 1.46 -3.80
N GLU A 96 -12.02 2.11 -2.64
CA GLU A 96 -12.85 3.29 -2.39
C GLU A 96 -12.54 4.41 -3.38
N LEU A 97 -11.25 4.62 -3.69
CA LEU A 97 -10.84 5.61 -4.69
C LEU A 97 -11.39 5.27 -6.07
N ARG A 98 -11.25 4.02 -6.54
CA ARG A 98 -11.78 3.59 -7.83
C ARG A 98 -13.29 3.80 -7.93
N PHE A 99 -14.03 3.32 -6.93
CA PHE A 99 -15.48 3.46 -6.92
C PHE A 99 -15.93 4.92 -6.82
N ALA A 100 -15.23 5.74 -6.03
CA ALA A 100 -15.52 7.17 -5.95
C ALA A 100 -15.29 7.89 -7.29
N VAL A 101 -14.23 7.53 -8.03
CA VAL A 101 -13.97 8.08 -9.38
C VAL A 101 -15.04 7.64 -10.36
N LEU A 102 -15.42 6.36 -10.37
CA LEU A 102 -16.41 5.83 -11.32
C LEU A 102 -17.83 6.34 -11.04
N SER A 103 -18.17 6.60 -9.79
CA SER A 103 -19.47 7.14 -9.36
C SER A 103 -19.55 8.66 -9.27
N ASP A 104 -18.50 9.38 -9.69
CA ASP A 104 -18.41 10.85 -9.58
C ASP A 104 -18.53 11.36 -8.12
N ASP A 105 -18.12 10.56 -7.13
CA ASP A 105 -18.24 10.91 -5.71
C ASP A 105 -17.11 11.83 -5.24
N VAL A 106 -17.26 13.12 -5.54
CA VAL A 106 -16.37 14.19 -5.10
C VAL A 106 -16.25 14.24 -3.57
N LYS A 107 -17.32 13.88 -2.84
CA LYS A 107 -17.36 13.97 -1.38
C LYS A 107 -16.43 12.96 -0.73
N THR A 108 -16.42 11.73 -1.21
CA THR A 108 -15.52 10.68 -0.72
C THR A 108 -14.06 11.03 -1.01
N LEU A 109 -13.74 11.47 -2.23
CA LEU A 109 -12.37 11.89 -2.58
C LEU A 109 -11.89 13.09 -1.76
N SER A 110 -12.79 14.00 -1.41
CA SER A 110 -12.46 15.17 -0.60
C SER A 110 -12.22 14.87 0.88
N LYS A 111 -12.44 13.63 1.36
CA LYS A 111 -12.04 13.18 2.70
C LYS A 111 -10.54 13.00 2.84
N ALA A 112 -9.85 12.73 1.73
CA ALA A 112 -8.41 12.55 1.75
C ALA A 112 -7.68 13.86 2.11
N PRO A 113 -6.67 13.80 2.98
CA PRO A 113 -5.92 14.98 3.40
C PRO A 113 -5.34 15.74 2.21
N GLY A 114 -5.55 17.05 2.17
CA GLY A 114 -5.03 17.92 1.11
C GLY A 114 -5.83 17.90 -0.21
N ILE A 115 -6.93 17.13 -0.29
CA ILE A 115 -7.77 17.06 -1.48
C ILE A 115 -9.03 17.92 -1.29
N GLY A 116 -9.03 19.10 -1.92
CA GLY A 116 -10.21 19.93 -2.01
C GLY A 116 -11.16 19.51 -3.14
N LYS A 117 -12.38 20.05 -3.15
CA LYS A 117 -13.40 19.76 -4.18
C LYS A 117 -12.89 19.91 -5.62
N LYS A 118 -12.11 20.97 -5.90
CA LYS A 118 -11.55 21.20 -7.24
C LYS A 118 -10.55 20.09 -7.65
N THR A 119 -9.70 19.67 -6.73
CA THR A 119 -8.74 18.59 -6.96
C THR A 119 -9.47 17.26 -7.15
N ALA A 120 -10.48 16.98 -6.33
CA ALA A 120 -11.29 15.77 -6.46
C ALA A 120 -12.03 15.71 -7.81
N GLN A 121 -12.63 16.81 -8.26
CA GLN A 121 -13.26 16.89 -9.57
C GLN A 121 -12.28 16.66 -10.72
N LYS A 122 -11.07 17.22 -10.61
CA LYS A 122 -10.01 17.01 -11.59
C LYS A 122 -9.53 15.56 -11.62
N MET A 123 -9.36 14.95 -10.43
CA MET A 123 -9.00 13.52 -10.32
C MET A 123 -10.05 12.64 -11.01
N ILE A 124 -11.33 12.88 -10.79
CA ILE A 124 -12.41 12.15 -11.45
C ILE A 124 -12.26 12.27 -12.98
N LEU A 125 -12.11 13.49 -13.48
CA LEU A 125 -12.01 13.72 -14.92
C LEU A 125 -10.80 13.01 -15.54
N GLU A 126 -9.63 13.07 -14.91
CA GLU A 126 -8.39 12.51 -15.45
C GLU A 126 -8.26 10.99 -15.25
N LEU A 127 -8.93 10.43 -14.23
CA LEU A 127 -8.83 9.00 -13.91
C LEU A 127 -9.97 8.16 -14.48
N LYS A 128 -11.14 8.74 -14.73
CA LYS A 128 -12.33 8.00 -15.16
C LYS A 128 -12.11 7.22 -16.46
N ASP A 129 -11.39 7.81 -17.41
CA ASP A 129 -11.06 7.15 -18.67
C ASP A 129 -10.03 6.01 -18.52
N LYS A 130 -9.28 6.00 -17.41
CA LYS A 130 -8.25 5.00 -17.11
C LYS A 130 -8.78 3.85 -16.24
N LEU A 131 -9.95 4.03 -15.65
CA LEU A 131 -10.61 3.09 -14.76
C LEU A 131 -11.91 2.60 -15.37
N LYS A 132 -11.98 1.33 -15.71
CA LYS A 132 -13.23 0.69 -16.14
C LYS A 132 -13.92 0.05 -14.95
N LEU A 133 -15.24 0.05 -14.95
CA LEU A 133 -16.03 -0.54 -13.87
C LEU A 133 -15.75 -2.04 -13.72
N GLU A 134 -15.64 -2.74 -14.83
CA GLU A 134 -15.32 -4.18 -14.89
C GLU A 134 -13.96 -4.46 -14.25
N ASP A 135 -12.92 -3.70 -14.67
CA ASP A 135 -11.58 -3.82 -14.12
C ASP A 135 -11.55 -3.53 -12.59
N ALA A 136 -12.37 -2.56 -12.13
CA ALA A 136 -12.46 -2.22 -10.71
C ALA A 136 -13.10 -3.35 -9.87
N PHE A 137 -14.12 -4.03 -10.41
CA PHE A 137 -14.74 -5.18 -9.74
C PHE A 137 -13.82 -6.40 -9.72
N GLU A 138 -13.16 -6.71 -10.84
CA GLU A 138 -12.21 -7.82 -10.91
C GLU A 138 -11.04 -7.63 -9.94
N LEU A 139 -10.48 -6.42 -9.87
CA LEU A 139 -9.40 -6.08 -8.95
C LEU A 139 -9.85 -6.16 -7.49
N LYS A 140 -11.07 -5.72 -7.18
CA LYS A 140 -11.61 -5.83 -5.82
C LYS A 140 -11.75 -7.30 -5.38
N LEU A 141 -12.31 -8.15 -6.24
CA LEU A 141 -12.45 -9.57 -5.96
C LEU A 141 -11.09 -10.25 -5.76
N ALA A 142 -10.11 -9.93 -6.62
CA ALA A 142 -8.74 -10.45 -6.49
C ALA A 142 -8.07 -10.01 -5.19
N HIS A 143 -8.26 -8.75 -4.79
CA HIS A 143 -7.72 -8.20 -3.55
C HIS A 143 -8.38 -8.78 -2.28
N GLU A 144 -9.69 -9.05 -2.33
CA GLU A 144 -10.40 -9.75 -1.23
C GLU A 144 -9.92 -11.20 -1.09
N GLN A 145 -9.64 -11.89 -2.22
CA GLN A 145 -9.05 -13.23 -2.21
C GLN A 145 -7.62 -13.24 -1.66
N GLU A 146 -6.76 -12.31 -2.10
CA GLU A 146 -5.39 -12.18 -1.60
C GLU A 146 -5.36 -11.89 -0.08
N LYS A 147 -6.26 -11.02 0.40
CA LYS A 147 -6.41 -10.76 1.84
C LYS A 147 -6.89 -11.97 2.64
N ALA A 148 -7.79 -12.76 2.06
CA ALA A 148 -8.27 -13.98 2.70
C ALA A 148 -7.17 -15.04 2.80
N GLU A 149 -6.39 -15.23 1.73
CA GLU A 149 -5.24 -16.16 1.70
C GLU A 149 -4.14 -15.75 2.69
N LEU A 150 -3.82 -14.44 2.77
CA LEU A 150 -2.85 -13.92 3.75
C LEU A 150 -3.36 -14.08 5.19
N GLY A 151 -4.65 -13.84 5.43
CA GLY A 151 -5.26 -14.01 6.75
C GLY A 151 -5.39 -15.47 7.19
N GLU A 152 -5.46 -16.43 6.26
CA GLU A 152 -5.41 -17.86 6.55
C GLU A 152 -3.97 -18.31 6.82
N ALA A 153 -2.98 -17.81 6.07
CA ALA A 153 -1.57 -18.09 6.30
C ALA A 153 -1.10 -17.57 7.68
N GLU A 154 -1.49 -16.34 8.06
CA GLU A 154 -1.18 -15.78 9.39
C GLU A 154 -1.82 -16.59 10.54
N LYS A 155 -3.01 -17.16 10.32
CA LYS A 155 -3.69 -18.02 11.32
C LYS A 155 -3.05 -19.39 11.43
N GLU A 156 -2.55 -19.93 10.34
CA GLU A 156 -1.88 -21.24 10.30
C GLU A 156 -0.50 -21.17 10.96
N ASP A 157 0.25 -20.09 10.71
CA ASP A 157 1.56 -19.81 11.29
C ASP A 157 1.45 -19.59 12.82
N GLY A 158 0.53 -18.75 13.27
CA GLY A 158 0.26 -18.53 14.69
C GLY A 158 -0.25 -19.77 15.44
N ARG A 159 -0.95 -20.67 14.73
CA ARG A 159 -1.41 -21.94 15.31
C ARG A 159 -0.27 -22.94 15.44
N GLN A 160 0.65 -22.94 14.50
CA GLN A 160 1.84 -23.79 14.51
C GLN A 160 2.83 -23.37 15.60
N GLU A 161 3.10 -22.06 15.73
CA GLU A 161 3.88 -21.49 16.84
C GLU A 161 3.29 -21.80 18.22
N ALA A 162 1.96 -21.69 18.36
CA ALA A 162 1.29 -22.03 19.62
C ALA A 162 1.40 -23.52 19.98
N VAL A 163 1.31 -24.40 18.97
CA VAL A 163 1.50 -25.85 19.17
C VAL A 163 2.93 -26.17 19.55
N GLU A 164 3.92 -25.59 18.90
CA GLU A 164 5.34 -25.76 19.22
C GLU A 164 5.69 -25.27 20.62
N ALA A 165 5.13 -24.13 21.04
CA ALA A 165 5.29 -23.60 22.39
C ALA A 165 4.67 -24.53 23.44
N LEU A 166 3.50 -25.11 23.18
CA LEU A 166 2.87 -26.07 24.07
C LEU A 166 3.66 -27.37 24.18
N VAL A 167 4.19 -27.87 23.08
CA VAL A 167 5.08 -29.05 23.07
C VAL A 167 6.37 -28.79 23.85
N ALA A 168 6.98 -27.61 23.69
CA ALA A 168 8.17 -27.20 24.42
C ALA A 168 7.92 -27.08 25.95
N LEU A 169 6.67 -26.77 26.35
CA LEU A 169 6.24 -26.73 27.75
C LEU A 169 5.78 -28.10 28.31
N GLY A 170 5.89 -29.19 27.51
CA GLY A 170 5.61 -30.56 27.93
C GLY A 170 4.15 -31.00 27.84
N TYR A 171 3.33 -30.26 27.11
CA TYR A 171 1.96 -30.69 26.77
C TYR A 171 1.99 -31.55 25.50
N SER A 172 1.40 -32.74 25.58
CA SER A 172 1.30 -33.72 24.46
C SER A 172 -0.14 -33.77 23.94
#